data_fa7b6459cefb20fb3cd63435eff5d83c
#
_entry.id   fa7b6459cefb20fb3cd63435eff5d83c
#
_cell.length_a   1.000
_cell.length_b   1.000
_cell.length_c   1.000
_cell.angle_alpha   90.00
_cell.angle_beta   90.00
_cell.angle_gamma   90.00
#
_symmetry.space_group_name_H-M   'P 1'
#
loop_
_entity.id
_entity.type
_entity.pdbx_description
1 polymer ?
#
loop_
_entity_poly.entity_id
_entity_poly.type
_entity_poly.pdbx_seq_one_letter_code
_entity_poly.pdbx_strand_id
1 'polypeptide(L)'
;QLAGCRAKIYIHQHVSNAREDAMKAFGADVIRVEGNYELSLAVCKEEAEANGWHIVSDTSWEGYVDVPRSIMAGYTVMGKEIVDQLGDTRLTHAFLPVGVGGLAAGVAAPLWAHMEENLCNLISVESVMSPCFAVSIEAEKPTLFDITEETLMAGLSCGEVSILAWEILQPTLSHCMMISDKAVAPLMRWFHQHNPSIEAGECSTSGLAGLLQAHRDPAKWQQLGFDENSVVLLIGTEGATDPDLYQRIIDGEAA
;
A
#
# COMPACT_ATOMS: atom_id res chain seq x y z
N GLN A 1 -8.39 22.14 -1.84
CA GLN A 1 -9.43 22.97 -2.46
C GLN A 1 -10.73 22.95 -1.68
N LEU A 2 -11.32 21.77 -1.43
CA LEU A 2 -12.63 21.64 -0.79
C LEU A 2 -12.69 22.30 0.60
N ALA A 3 -11.63 22.21 1.39
CA ALA A 3 -11.56 22.79 2.72
C ALA A 3 -11.14 24.28 2.74
N GLY A 4 -10.81 24.86 1.58
CA GLY A 4 -10.33 26.26 1.48
C GLY A 4 -8.94 26.48 2.10
N CYS A 5 -8.22 25.44 2.46
CA CYS A 5 -6.87 25.54 3.00
C CYS A 5 -5.83 25.62 1.88
N ARG A 6 -4.70 26.28 2.15
CA ARG A 6 -3.51 26.11 1.32
C ARG A 6 -2.83 24.81 1.71
N ALA A 7 -2.39 24.03 0.69
CA ALA A 7 -1.65 22.80 0.88
C ALA A 7 -0.22 22.99 0.35
N LYS A 8 0.77 22.53 1.12
CA LYS A 8 2.15 22.40 0.70
C LYS A 8 2.51 20.93 0.77
N ILE A 9 2.92 20.34 -0.35
CA ILE A 9 3.16 18.89 -0.47
C ILE A 9 4.65 18.69 -0.74
N TYR A 10 5.29 17.89 0.09
CA TYR A 10 6.68 17.49 -0.05
C TYR A 10 6.74 16.13 -0.70
N ILE A 11 7.45 16.06 -1.83
CA ILE A 11 7.65 14.81 -2.58
C ILE A 11 9.14 14.55 -2.74
N HIS A 12 9.55 13.30 -2.77
CA HIS A 12 10.94 12.95 -3.04
C HIS A 12 11.26 13.00 -4.55
N GLN A 13 12.56 13.01 -4.89
CA GLN A 13 13.01 13.25 -6.25
C GLN A 13 12.52 12.25 -7.29
N HIS A 14 12.16 11.03 -6.89
CA HIS A 14 11.75 9.95 -7.79
C HIS A 14 10.25 9.92 -8.11
N VAL A 15 9.44 10.81 -7.49
CA VAL A 15 8.02 10.95 -7.86
C VAL A 15 7.91 11.46 -9.30
N SER A 16 7.07 10.80 -10.11
CA SER A 16 6.91 11.19 -11.51
C SER A 16 6.33 12.60 -11.67
N ASN A 17 6.64 13.25 -12.80
CA ASN A 17 6.12 14.58 -13.09
C ASN A 17 4.59 14.56 -13.23
N ALA A 18 4.01 13.48 -13.78
CA ALA A 18 2.57 13.34 -13.90
C ALA A 18 1.87 13.37 -12.53
N ARG A 19 2.42 12.66 -11.53
CA ARG A 19 1.90 12.70 -10.15
C ARG A 19 2.07 14.08 -9.52
N GLU A 20 3.21 14.74 -9.73
CA GLU A 20 3.44 16.12 -9.27
C GLU A 20 2.43 17.09 -9.90
N ASP A 21 2.22 17.01 -11.22
CA ASP A 21 1.30 17.90 -11.95
C ASP A 21 -0.16 17.65 -11.51
N ALA A 22 -0.54 16.41 -11.21
CA ALA A 22 -1.85 16.10 -10.65
C ALA A 22 -2.08 16.79 -9.29
N MET A 23 -1.08 16.83 -8.40
CA MET A 23 -1.17 17.56 -7.12
C MET A 23 -1.27 19.07 -7.34
N LYS A 24 -0.46 19.64 -8.25
CA LYS A 24 -0.51 21.06 -8.62
C LYS A 24 -1.86 21.46 -9.23
N ALA A 25 -2.48 20.59 -10.01
CA ALA A 25 -3.80 20.83 -10.59
C ALA A 25 -4.90 21.06 -9.52
N PHE A 26 -4.74 20.52 -8.32
CA PHE A 26 -5.60 20.81 -7.17
C PHE A 26 -5.21 22.10 -6.42
N GLY A 27 -4.21 22.84 -6.89
CA GLY A 27 -3.77 24.10 -6.29
C GLY A 27 -2.78 23.94 -5.13
N ALA A 28 -2.13 22.77 -5.02
CA ALA A 28 -1.08 22.56 -4.03
C ALA A 28 0.25 23.24 -4.46
N ASP A 29 0.98 23.74 -3.46
CA ASP A 29 2.38 24.13 -3.61
C ASP A 29 3.24 22.87 -3.40
N VAL A 30 3.84 22.34 -4.48
CA VAL A 30 4.57 21.08 -4.44
C VAL A 30 6.06 21.34 -4.40
N ILE A 31 6.72 20.82 -3.38
CA ILE A 31 8.17 20.93 -3.14
C ILE A 31 8.82 19.56 -3.40
N ARG A 32 9.68 19.51 -4.40
CA ARG A 32 10.50 18.32 -4.68
C ARG A 32 11.78 18.38 -3.86
N VAL A 33 11.99 17.38 -3.00
CA VAL A 33 13.14 17.22 -2.13
C VAL A 33 14.10 16.22 -2.77
N GLU A 34 15.39 16.53 -2.81
CA GLU A 34 16.42 15.57 -3.21
C GLU A 34 16.53 14.46 -2.16
N GLY A 35 16.54 13.20 -2.63
CA GLY A 35 16.60 12.00 -1.79
C GLY A 35 15.33 11.15 -1.85
N ASN A 36 15.11 10.35 -0.83
CA ASN A 36 14.02 9.37 -0.71
C ASN A 36 12.80 9.97 0.05
N TYR A 37 11.80 9.08 0.27
CA TYR A 37 10.59 9.44 1.01
C TYR A 37 10.89 9.95 2.42
N GLU A 38 11.78 9.29 3.17
CA GLU A 38 12.13 9.63 4.54
C GLU A 38 12.73 11.02 4.64
N LEU A 39 13.58 11.41 3.67
CA LEU A 39 14.14 12.78 3.61
C LEU A 39 13.06 13.82 3.31
N SER A 40 12.12 13.52 2.40
CA SER A 40 11.02 14.43 2.12
C SER A 40 10.11 14.64 3.33
N LEU A 41 9.88 13.58 4.12
CA LEU A 41 9.13 13.65 5.38
C LEU A 41 9.90 14.46 6.44
N ALA A 42 11.22 14.29 6.54
CA ALA A 42 12.04 15.05 7.50
C ALA A 42 11.99 16.57 7.21
N VAL A 43 12.15 16.97 5.94
CA VAL A 43 12.02 18.38 5.52
C VAL A 43 10.61 18.92 5.79
N CYS A 44 9.58 18.11 5.51
CA CYS A 44 8.20 18.48 5.83
C CYS A 44 8.01 18.77 7.33
N LYS A 45 8.53 17.90 8.19
CA LYS A 45 8.47 18.08 9.66
C LYS A 45 9.18 19.36 10.11
N GLU A 46 10.40 19.59 9.63
CA GLU A 46 11.20 20.75 9.97
C GLU A 46 10.51 22.06 9.55
N GLU A 47 10.05 22.15 8.31
CA GLU A 47 9.36 23.35 7.84
C GLU A 47 8.01 23.56 8.52
N ALA A 48 7.27 22.51 8.81
CA ALA A 48 6.00 22.61 9.53
C ALA A 48 6.20 23.14 10.95
N GLU A 49 7.21 22.66 11.67
CA GLU A 49 7.57 23.15 13.00
C GLU A 49 7.99 24.63 12.96
N ALA A 50 8.89 24.99 12.04
CA ALA A 50 9.41 26.36 11.92
C ALA A 50 8.30 27.37 11.57
N ASN A 51 7.25 26.97 10.87
CA ASN A 51 6.18 27.88 10.41
C ASN A 51 4.86 27.69 11.16
N GLY A 52 4.76 26.78 12.12
CA GLY A 52 3.52 26.47 12.84
C GLY A 52 2.45 25.87 11.94
N TRP A 53 2.83 25.04 10.95
CA TRP A 53 1.90 24.41 10.03
C TRP A 53 1.40 23.07 10.56
N HIS A 54 0.25 22.68 10.06
CA HIS A 54 -0.36 21.38 10.37
C HIS A 54 0.15 20.33 9.41
N ILE A 55 0.76 19.26 9.94
CA ILE A 55 1.14 18.11 9.14
C ILE A 55 -0.08 17.23 8.92
N VAL A 56 -0.27 16.75 7.69
CA VAL A 56 -1.24 15.72 7.32
C VAL A 56 -0.47 14.62 6.59
N SER A 57 -0.18 13.53 7.31
CA SER A 57 0.53 12.36 6.81
C SER A 57 -0.23 11.10 7.21
N ASP A 58 -0.20 10.07 6.37
CA ASP A 58 -0.83 8.76 6.59
C ASP A 58 0.03 7.85 7.46
N THR A 59 1.33 8.14 7.61
CA THR A 59 2.22 7.42 8.53
C THR A 59 2.23 8.06 9.90
N SER A 60 2.31 7.23 10.95
CA SER A 60 2.37 7.66 12.34
C SER A 60 3.72 7.38 12.97
N TRP A 61 4.12 8.25 13.89
CA TRP A 61 5.32 8.12 14.72
C TRP A 61 5.03 8.58 16.14
N GLU A 62 5.98 8.43 17.05
CA GLU A 62 5.82 8.83 18.45
C GLU A 62 5.42 10.32 18.57
N GLY A 63 4.30 10.59 19.23
CA GLY A 63 3.71 11.92 19.36
C GLY A 63 2.86 12.40 18.19
N TYR A 64 2.79 11.65 17.07
CA TYR A 64 1.96 12.00 15.92
C TYR A 64 1.08 10.82 15.50
N VAL A 65 -0.10 10.70 16.10
CA VAL A 65 -1.01 9.55 15.91
C VAL A 65 -2.44 9.94 15.55
N ASP A 66 -2.92 11.14 15.90
CA ASP A 66 -4.34 11.49 15.74
C ASP A 66 -4.76 11.70 14.29
N VAL A 67 -3.92 12.38 13.49
CA VAL A 67 -4.17 12.58 12.06
C VAL A 67 -4.08 11.26 11.30
N PRO A 68 -2.98 10.46 11.44
CA PRO A 68 -2.93 9.14 10.81
C PRO A 68 -4.08 8.22 11.22
N ARG A 69 -4.51 8.23 12.49
CA ARG A 69 -5.68 7.49 12.95
C ARG A 69 -6.95 7.90 12.20
N SER A 70 -7.14 9.20 11.98
CA SER A 70 -8.30 9.71 11.25
C SER A 70 -8.25 9.28 9.76
N ILE A 71 -7.07 9.27 9.15
CA ILE A 71 -6.87 8.79 7.77
C ILE A 71 -7.16 7.29 7.69
N MET A 72 -6.60 6.49 8.61
CA MET A 72 -6.85 5.04 8.68
C MET A 72 -8.33 4.73 8.94
N ALA A 73 -9.01 5.52 9.76
CA ALA A 73 -10.46 5.42 9.95
C ALA A 73 -11.23 5.64 8.64
N GLY A 74 -10.74 6.51 7.74
CA GLY A 74 -11.27 6.65 6.39
C GLY A 74 -11.14 5.35 5.57
N TYR A 75 -10.01 4.66 5.65
CA TYR A 75 -9.80 3.38 4.96
C TYR A 75 -10.69 2.24 5.52
N THR A 76 -11.15 2.32 6.78
CA THR A 76 -12.07 1.31 7.32
C THR A 76 -13.42 1.28 6.59
N VAL A 77 -13.80 2.35 5.90
CA VAL A 77 -15.01 2.39 5.06
C VAL A 77 -14.94 1.31 3.99
N MET A 78 -13.81 1.20 3.28
CA MET A 78 -13.59 0.13 2.30
C MET A 78 -13.65 -1.25 2.94
N GLY A 79 -13.00 -1.44 4.09
CA GLY A 79 -13.06 -2.71 4.82
C GLY A 79 -14.49 -3.09 5.23
N LYS A 80 -15.30 -2.10 5.67
CA LYS A 80 -16.72 -2.31 5.98
C LYS A 80 -17.53 -2.68 4.74
N GLU A 81 -17.31 -1.99 3.62
CA GLU A 81 -17.98 -2.29 2.36
C GLU A 81 -17.63 -3.71 1.86
N ILE A 82 -16.37 -4.14 2.02
CA ILE A 82 -15.95 -5.52 1.72
C ILE A 82 -16.75 -6.50 2.57
N VAL A 83 -16.83 -6.30 3.88
CA VAL A 83 -17.62 -7.15 4.80
C VAL A 83 -19.07 -7.22 4.36
N ASP A 84 -19.68 -6.09 4.04
CA ASP A 84 -21.10 -6.03 3.61
C ASP A 84 -21.33 -6.77 2.27
N GLN A 85 -20.36 -6.66 1.34
CA GLN A 85 -20.43 -7.32 0.03
C GLN A 85 -20.14 -8.83 0.08
N LEU A 86 -19.34 -9.29 1.03
CA LEU A 86 -19.07 -10.71 1.25
C LEU A 86 -20.36 -11.47 1.66
N GLY A 87 -21.26 -10.84 2.43
CA GLY A 87 -22.46 -11.48 2.94
C GLY A 87 -22.11 -12.80 3.66
N ASP A 88 -22.69 -13.91 3.21
CA ASP A 88 -22.43 -15.24 3.78
C ASP A 88 -21.16 -15.92 3.19
N THR A 89 -20.44 -15.25 2.30
CA THR A 89 -19.23 -15.82 1.68
C THR A 89 -18.09 -15.83 2.72
N ARG A 90 -17.60 -17.02 3.03
CA ARG A 90 -16.47 -17.19 3.94
C ARG A 90 -15.16 -16.84 3.24
N LEU A 91 -14.61 -15.67 3.54
CA LEU A 91 -13.26 -15.28 3.11
C LEU A 91 -12.23 -16.16 3.81
N THR A 92 -11.24 -16.66 3.08
CA THR A 92 -10.17 -17.51 3.63
C THR A 92 -8.80 -16.83 3.58
N HIS A 93 -8.56 -15.99 2.60
CA HIS A 93 -7.28 -15.30 2.40
C HIS A 93 -7.50 -13.87 1.92
N ALA A 94 -6.73 -12.94 2.44
CA ALA A 94 -6.68 -11.56 1.95
C ALA A 94 -5.21 -11.14 1.70
N PHE A 95 -4.90 -10.75 0.47
CA PHE A 95 -3.60 -10.22 0.10
C PHE A 95 -3.67 -8.70 0.13
N LEU A 96 -2.94 -8.11 1.05
CA LEU A 96 -2.97 -6.68 1.36
C LEU A 96 -1.68 -6.02 0.85
N PRO A 97 -1.75 -5.06 -0.08
CA PRO A 97 -0.59 -4.24 -0.45
C PRO A 97 -0.14 -3.41 0.75
N VAL A 98 1.16 -3.42 1.03
CA VAL A 98 1.71 -2.75 2.20
C VAL A 98 2.91 -1.89 1.82
N GLY A 99 2.81 -0.58 2.09
CA GLY A 99 3.90 0.35 2.27
C GLY A 99 4.05 0.63 3.77
N VAL A 100 3.73 1.83 4.28
CA VAL A 100 3.71 2.12 5.73
C VAL A 100 2.62 1.36 6.50
N GLY A 101 1.66 0.71 5.80
CA GLY A 101 0.65 -0.19 6.35
C GLY A 101 -0.72 0.44 6.63
N GLY A 102 -0.91 1.74 6.45
CA GLY A 102 -2.15 2.44 6.82
C GLY A 102 -3.40 1.88 6.13
N LEU A 103 -3.36 1.67 4.82
CA LEU A 103 -4.45 1.06 4.05
C LEU A 103 -4.74 -0.37 4.51
N ALA A 104 -3.68 -1.18 4.61
CA ALA A 104 -3.80 -2.59 5.00
C ALA A 104 -4.42 -2.74 6.39
N ALA A 105 -4.00 -1.91 7.36
CA ALA A 105 -4.57 -1.88 8.70
C ALA A 105 -6.04 -1.43 8.68
N GLY A 106 -6.38 -0.43 7.85
CA GLY A 106 -7.75 0.04 7.66
C GLY A 106 -8.69 -1.02 7.08
N VAL A 107 -8.19 -1.94 6.26
CA VAL A 107 -8.95 -3.09 5.74
C VAL A 107 -8.97 -4.24 6.76
N ALA A 108 -7.84 -4.53 7.38
CA ALA A 108 -7.72 -5.64 8.33
C ALA A 108 -8.61 -5.46 9.56
N ALA A 109 -8.72 -4.25 10.10
CA ALA A 109 -9.48 -4.00 11.32
C ALA A 109 -10.99 -4.35 11.20
N PRO A 110 -11.74 -3.94 10.17
CA PRO A 110 -13.12 -4.37 9.96
C PRO A 110 -13.27 -5.88 9.71
N LEU A 111 -12.34 -6.50 8.96
CA LEU A 111 -12.33 -7.94 8.77
C LEU A 111 -12.15 -8.67 10.10
N TRP A 112 -11.20 -8.24 10.90
CA TRP A 112 -10.98 -8.80 12.24
C TRP A 112 -12.20 -8.65 13.14
N ALA A 113 -12.78 -7.45 13.20
CA ALA A 113 -13.97 -7.19 14.01
C ALA A 113 -15.18 -8.02 13.57
N HIS A 114 -15.30 -8.35 12.28
CA HIS A 114 -16.39 -9.15 11.75
C HIS A 114 -16.17 -10.66 11.92
N MET A 115 -14.95 -11.12 11.72
CA MET A 115 -14.62 -12.56 11.68
C MET A 115 -14.15 -13.11 13.03
N GLU A 116 -13.73 -12.24 13.95
CA GLU A 116 -13.26 -12.57 15.29
C GLU A 116 -12.22 -13.72 15.30
N GLU A 117 -12.50 -14.83 15.97
CA GLU A 117 -11.62 -16.01 16.02
C GLU A 117 -11.47 -16.76 14.68
N ASN A 118 -12.35 -16.46 13.71
CA ASN A 118 -12.31 -17.05 12.37
C ASN A 118 -11.66 -16.14 11.33
N LEU A 119 -10.83 -15.19 11.76
CA LEU A 119 -10.14 -14.28 10.84
C LEU A 119 -9.44 -15.07 9.73
N CYS A 120 -9.63 -14.61 8.49
CA CYS A 120 -8.95 -15.18 7.34
C CYS A 120 -7.43 -14.97 7.42
N ASN A 121 -6.66 -15.72 6.64
CA ASN A 121 -5.23 -15.47 6.51
C ASN A 121 -4.99 -14.09 5.90
N LEU A 122 -4.56 -13.14 6.71
CA LEU A 122 -4.12 -11.83 6.24
C LEU A 122 -2.64 -11.92 5.83
N ILE A 123 -2.36 -11.58 4.60
CA ILE A 123 -1.03 -11.72 3.99
C ILE A 123 -0.60 -10.34 3.50
N SER A 124 0.45 -9.77 4.10
CA SER A 124 1.05 -8.56 3.56
C SER A 124 1.81 -8.86 2.27
N VAL A 125 1.72 -7.95 1.30
CA VAL A 125 2.49 -8.04 0.05
C VAL A 125 3.26 -6.74 -0.15
N GLU A 126 4.58 -6.85 -0.19
CA GLU A 126 5.53 -5.76 -0.30
C GLU A 126 6.45 -5.96 -1.51
N SER A 127 7.13 -4.90 -1.95
CA SER A 127 8.25 -5.05 -2.87
C SER A 127 9.47 -5.62 -2.17
N VAL A 128 10.24 -6.45 -2.86
CA VAL A 128 11.59 -6.87 -2.38
C VAL A 128 12.53 -5.68 -2.15
N MET A 129 12.22 -4.51 -2.75
CA MET A 129 13.01 -3.29 -2.64
C MET A 129 12.63 -2.45 -1.41
N SER A 130 11.46 -2.68 -0.82
CA SER A 130 10.95 -1.92 0.34
C SER A 130 10.13 -2.80 1.30
N PRO A 131 10.72 -3.89 1.86
CA PRO A 131 9.99 -4.88 2.67
C PRO A 131 9.95 -4.49 4.15
N CYS A 132 9.52 -3.27 4.50
CA CYS A 132 9.61 -2.75 5.87
C CYS A 132 8.78 -3.54 6.89
N PHE A 133 7.61 -4.06 6.54
CA PHE A 133 6.81 -4.91 7.41
C PHE A 133 7.43 -6.29 7.60
N ALA A 134 7.89 -6.94 6.51
CA ALA A 134 8.53 -8.25 6.60
C ALA A 134 9.78 -8.19 7.51
N VAL A 135 10.63 -7.18 7.34
CA VAL A 135 11.82 -6.95 8.18
C VAL A 135 11.42 -6.65 9.64
N SER A 136 10.37 -5.86 9.85
CA SER A 136 9.89 -5.54 11.20
C SER A 136 9.27 -6.75 11.89
N ILE A 137 8.52 -7.60 11.19
CA ILE A 137 7.97 -8.86 11.73
C ILE A 137 9.09 -9.82 12.12
N GLU A 138 10.12 -9.99 11.27
CA GLU A 138 11.29 -10.82 11.59
C GLU A 138 12.07 -10.30 12.81
N ALA A 139 12.17 -8.99 12.93
CA ALA A 139 12.83 -8.34 14.07
C ALA A 139 11.95 -8.23 15.34
N GLU A 140 10.67 -8.61 15.27
CA GLU A 140 9.64 -8.47 16.33
C GLU A 140 9.45 -7.01 16.83
N LYS A 141 9.81 -6.03 16.01
CA LYS A 141 9.68 -4.58 16.31
C LYS A 141 9.76 -3.75 15.04
N PRO A 142 9.18 -2.53 15.04
CA PRO A 142 9.40 -1.57 13.96
C PRO A 142 10.89 -1.40 13.66
N THR A 143 11.28 -1.65 12.43
CA THR A 143 12.67 -1.65 11.98
C THR A 143 12.77 -0.90 10.65
N LEU A 144 13.69 0.06 10.60
CA LEU A 144 13.98 0.79 9.37
C LEU A 144 14.65 -0.14 8.35
N PHE A 145 14.12 -0.15 7.14
CA PHE A 145 14.77 -0.72 5.95
C PHE A 145 15.34 0.42 5.10
N ASP A 146 16.64 0.39 4.84
CA ASP A 146 17.30 1.40 4.00
C ASP A 146 17.00 1.12 2.52
N ILE A 147 16.18 1.98 1.91
CA ILE A 147 15.80 1.88 0.50
C ILE A 147 16.95 2.39 -0.36
N THR A 148 17.61 1.48 -1.06
CA THR A 148 18.73 1.80 -1.97
C THR A 148 18.28 1.94 -3.42
N GLU A 149 17.13 1.38 -3.78
CA GLU A 149 16.53 1.41 -5.10
C GLU A 149 15.00 1.48 -4.98
N GLU A 150 14.38 2.39 -5.74
CA GLU A 150 12.93 2.59 -5.71
C GLU A 150 12.20 1.48 -6.49
N THR A 151 11.10 1.00 -5.93
CA THR A 151 10.22 0.07 -6.63
C THR A 151 9.31 0.79 -7.63
N LEU A 152 8.93 0.11 -8.70
CA LEU A 152 7.92 0.58 -9.65
C LEU A 152 6.56 0.82 -8.94
N MET A 153 6.27 0.07 -7.90
CA MET A 153 5.10 0.27 -7.03
C MET A 153 5.33 1.44 -6.06
N ALA A 154 5.39 2.67 -6.59
CA ALA A 154 5.81 3.86 -5.86
C ALA A 154 5.03 4.11 -4.55
N GLY A 155 3.73 3.77 -4.52
CA GLY A 155 2.91 3.87 -3.30
C GLY A 155 3.26 2.85 -2.21
N LEU A 156 4.11 1.87 -2.51
CA LEU A 156 4.62 0.87 -1.56
C LEU A 156 6.10 1.07 -1.23
N SER A 157 6.76 2.09 -1.80
CA SER A 157 8.18 2.38 -1.59
C SER A 157 8.39 3.11 -0.26
N CYS A 158 8.34 2.36 0.85
CA CYS A 158 8.44 2.89 2.20
C CYS A 158 9.43 2.06 3.03
N GLY A 159 10.36 2.74 3.72
CA GLY A 159 11.37 2.09 4.57
C GLY A 159 10.94 1.88 6.01
N GLU A 160 9.88 2.56 6.47
CA GLU A 160 9.40 2.50 7.86
C GLU A 160 7.93 2.07 7.93
N VAL A 161 7.58 1.38 9.02
CA VAL A 161 6.18 1.04 9.33
C VAL A 161 5.52 2.17 10.11
N SER A 162 4.27 2.49 9.80
CA SER A 162 3.44 3.34 10.66
C SER A 162 3.18 2.66 11.99
N ILE A 163 3.42 3.32 13.12
CA ILE A 163 3.28 2.74 14.46
C ILE A 163 1.83 2.23 14.68
N LEU A 164 0.83 3.00 14.29
CA LEU A 164 -0.58 2.57 14.39
C LEU A 164 -0.89 1.36 13.50
N ALA A 165 -0.33 1.32 12.29
CA ALA A 165 -0.50 0.18 11.41
C ALA A 165 0.19 -1.06 11.98
N TRP A 166 1.37 -0.91 12.57
CA TRP A 166 2.08 -1.97 13.25
C TRP A 166 1.27 -2.60 14.38
N GLU A 167 0.65 -1.78 15.25
CA GLU A 167 -0.18 -2.24 16.36
C GLU A 167 -1.37 -3.11 15.91
N ILE A 168 -1.90 -2.87 14.70
CA ILE A 168 -3.01 -3.64 14.13
C ILE A 168 -2.50 -4.85 13.35
N LEU A 169 -1.50 -4.67 12.51
CA LEU A 169 -1.07 -5.70 11.55
C LEU A 169 -0.16 -6.76 12.20
N GLN A 170 0.73 -6.38 13.10
CA GLN A 170 1.64 -7.33 13.74
C GLN A 170 0.90 -8.52 14.40
N PRO A 171 -0.18 -8.32 15.17
CA PRO A 171 -0.92 -9.44 15.76
C PRO A 171 -1.89 -10.14 14.81
N THR A 172 -2.20 -9.57 13.64
CA THR A 172 -3.24 -10.08 12.73
C THR A 172 -2.69 -10.68 11.43
N LEU A 173 -1.50 -10.28 10.99
CA LEU A 173 -0.87 -10.87 9.80
C LEU A 173 -0.47 -12.32 10.08
N SER A 174 -0.92 -13.22 9.21
CA SER A 174 -0.49 -14.61 9.23
C SER A 174 0.84 -14.82 8.48
N HIS A 175 1.09 -14.03 7.43
CA HIS A 175 2.28 -14.14 6.59
C HIS A 175 2.66 -12.79 5.98
N CYS A 176 3.96 -12.63 5.68
CA CYS A 176 4.50 -11.56 4.87
C CYS A 176 5.07 -12.14 3.56
N MET A 177 4.75 -11.52 2.44
CA MET A 177 5.25 -11.90 1.13
C MET A 177 5.94 -10.72 0.46
N MET A 178 7.06 -11.00 -0.17
CA MET A 178 7.80 -10.03 -0.98
C MET A 178 7.73 -10.44 -2.44
N ILE A 179 7.41 -9.50 -3.32
CA ILE A 179 7.31 -9.70 -4.76
C ILE A 179 8.34 -8.86 -5.51
N SER A 180 8.74 -9.34 -6.67
CA SER A 180 9.61 -8.59 -7.58
C SER A 180 8.79 -7.71 -8.52
N ASP A 181 9.29 -6.52 -8.83
CA ASP A 181 8.72 -5.59 -9.81
C ASP A 181 8.57 -6.20 -11.21
N LYS A 182 9.31 -7.27 -11.52
CA LYS A 182 9.13 -8.01 -12.78
C LYS A 182 7.73 -8.57 -12.97
N ALA A 183 6.93 -8.70 -11.90
CA ALA A 183 5.56 -9.15 -11.98
C ALA A 183 4.59 -8.01 -12.36
N VAL A 184 4.95 -6.75 -12.12
CA VAL A 184 4.03 -5.60 -12.18
C VAL A 184 3.51 -5.39 -13.61
N ALA A 185 4.40 -5.07 -14.55
CA ALA A 185 3.99 -4.74 -15.92
C ALA A 185 3.24 -5.87 -16.65
N PRO A 186 3.62 -7.17 -16.53
CA PRO A 186 2.81 -8.26 -17.06
C PRO A 186 1.40 -8.33 -16.47
N LEU A 187 1.24 -8.07 -15.17
CA LEU A 187 -0.06 -8.11 -14.51
C LEU A 187 -0.93 -6.89 -14.84
N MET A 188 -0.35 -5.69 -14.98
CA MET A 188 -1.07 -4.53 -15.49
C MET A 188 -1.66 -4.81 -16.88
N ARG A 189 -0.86 -5.37 -17.79
CA ARG A 189 -1.34 -5.80 -19.12
C ARG A 189 -2.43 -6.87 -19.03
N TRP A 190 -2.30 -7.84 -18.13
CA TRP A 190 -3.30 -8.88 -17.93
C TRP A 190 -4.62 -8.29 -17.42
N PHE A 191 -4.61 -7.38 -16.44
CA PHE A 191 -5.79 -6.67 -15.97
C PHE A 191 -6.45 -5.83 -17.07
N HIS A 192 -5.64 -5.12 -17.86
CA HIS A 192 -6.13 -4.31 -19.00
C HIS A 192 -6.82 -5.17 -20.05
N GLN A 193 -6.32 -6.37 -20.32
CA GLN A 193 -6.87 -7.32 -21.30
C GLN A 193 -8.06 -8.12 -20.76
N HIS A 194 -8.35 -8.03 -19.47
CA HIS A 194 -9.48 -8.72 -18.85
C HIS A 194 -10.82 -8.21 -19.42
N ASN A 195 -11.86 -9.03 -19.38
CA ASN A 195 -13.20 -8.64 -19.84
C ASN A 195 -14.22 -8.73 -18.69
N PRO A 196 -14.75 -7.61 -18.16
CA PRO A 196 -14.41 -6.22 -18.54
C PRO A 196 -12.99 -5.83 -18.19
N SER A 197 -12.40 -4.88 -18.91
CA SER A 197 -11.06 -4.35 -18.64
C SER A 197 -10.99 -3.71 -17.27
N ILE A 198 -9.88 -3.97 -16.56
CA ILE A 198 -9.60 -3.41 -15.24
C ILE A 198 -8.38 -2.49 -15.38
N GLU A 199 -8.58 -1.20 -15.11
CA GLU A 199 -7.49 -0.23 -15.02
C GLU A 199 -6.82 -0.36 -13.65
N ALA A 200 -5.76 -1.16 -13.58
CA ALA A 200 -4.96 -1.39 -12.37
C ALA A 200 -3.60 -0.73 -12.52
N GLY A 201 -3.27 0.19 -11.62
CA GLY A 201 -1.94 0.75 -11.49
C GLY A 201 -0.95 -0.23 -10.87
N GLU A 202 0.27 0.21 -10.70
CA GLU A 202 1.41 -0.63 -10.32
C GLU A 202 1.18 -1.33 -8.98
N CYS A 203 0.77 -0.59 -7.93
CA CYS A 203 0.55 -1.15 -6.59
C CYS A 203 -0.64 -2.12 -6.55
N SER A 204 -1.66 -1.91 -7.41
CA SER A 204 -2.86 -2.76 -7.47
C SER A 204 -2.56 -4.18 -7.97
N THR A 205 -1.41 -4.40 -8.58
CA THR A 205 -0.99 -5.73 -9.05
C THR A 205 -0.41 -6.61 -7.95
N SER A 206 0.01 -6.02 -6.84
CA SER A 206 0.80 -6.69 -5.78
C SER A 206 0.08 -7.90 -5.19
N GLY A 207 -1.21 -7.77 -4.86
CA GLY A 207 -1.98 -8.88 -4.31
C GLY A 207 -2.04 -10.09 -5.24
N LEU A 208 -2.30 -9.87 -6.54
CA LEU A 208 -2.31 -10.96 -7.54
C LEU A 208 -0.91 -11.54 -7.75
N ALA A 209 0.14 -10.69 -7.73
CA ALA A 209 1.52 -11.16 -7.82
C ALA A 209 1.88 -12.10 -6.67
N GLY A 210 1.50 -11.74 -5.44
CA GLY A 210 1.67 -12.59 -4.25
C GLY A 210 0.94 -13.92 -4.36
N LEU A 211 -0.32 -13.91 -4.77
CA LEU A 211 -1.12 -15.12 -4.99
C LEU A 211 -0.48 -16.04 -6.04
N LEU A 212 -0.06 -15.49 -7.18
CA LEU A 212 0.59 -16.27 -8.24
C LEU A 212 1.95 -16.81 -7.81
N GLN A 213 2.71 -16.05 -7.02
CA GLN A 213 3.97 -16.53 -6.43
C GLN A 213 3.72 -17.72 -5.49
N ALA A 214 2.70 -17.63 -4.62
CA ALA A 214 2.31 -18.72 -3.74
C ALA A 214 1.86 -19.96 -4.54
N HIS A 215 1.05 -19.78 -5.60
CA HIS A 215 0.58 -20.87 -6.45
C HIS A 215 1.71 -21.61 -7.17
N ARG A 216 2.78 -20.93 -7.55
CA ARG A 216 3.94 -21.53 -8.22
C ARG A 216 4.86 -22.31 -7.28
N ASP A 217 4.70 -22.14 -5.97
CA ASP A 217 5.49 -22.82 -4.93
C ASP A 217 4.57 -23.75 -4.12
N PRO A 218 4.56 -25.06 -4.38
CA PRO A 218 3.68 -26.01 -3.68
C PRO A 218 3.86 -26.01 -2.15
N ALA A 219 5.06 -25.73 -1.66
CA ALA A 219 5.33 -25.66 -0.23
C ALA A 219 4.66 -24.42 0.39
N LYS A 220 4.78 -23.25 -0.25
CA LYS A 220 4.07 -22.03 0.15
C LYS A 220 2.56 -22.19 0.06
N TRP A 221 2.08 -22.78 -1.03
CA TRP A 221 0.65 -23.04 -1.22
C TRP A 221 0.05 -23.85 -0.06
N GLN A 222 0.76 -24.91 0.32
CA GLN A 222 0.37 -25.74 1.46
C GLN A 222 0.51 -24.99 2.79
N GLN A 223 1.59 -24.22 2.98
CA GLN A 223 1.83 -23.43 4.21
C GLN A 223 0.73 -22.40 4.43
N LEU A 224 0.29 -21.74 3.37
CA LEU A 224 -0.80 -20.76 3.42
C LEU A 224 -2.19 -21.42 3.60
N GLY A 225 -2.30 -22.73 3.50
CA GLY A 225 -3.55 -23.48 3.74
C GLY A 225 -4.56 -23.38 2.61
N PHE A 226 -4.09 -23.16 1.37
CA PHE A 226 -4.98 -23.15 0.20
C PHE A 226 -5.56 -24.52 -0.11
N ASP A 227 -6.85 -24.53 -0.42
CA ASP A 227 -7.61 -25.69 -0.89
C ASP A 227 -8.61 -25.29 -2.01
N GLU A 228 -9.43 -26.24 -2.43
CA GLU A 228 -10.46 -26.05 -3.48
C GLU A 228 -11.63 -25.13 -3.07
N ASN A 229 -11.78 -24.87 -1.76
CA ASN A 229 -12.81 -23.99 -1.20
C ASN A 229 -12.28 -22.62 -0.84
N SER A 230 -11.03 -22.35 -1.15
CA SER A 230 -10.38 -21.07 -0.79
C SER A 230 -11.01 -19.90 -1.53
N VAL A 231 -11.39 -18.88 -0.77
CA VAL A 231 -11.91 -17.59 -1.27
C VAL A 231 -10.88 -16.52 -0.96
N VAL A 232 -10.44 -15.82 -2.00
CA VAL A 232 -9.31 -14.87 -1.92
C VAL A 232 -9.80 -13.45 -2.19
N LEU A 233 -9.45 -12.53 -1.29
CA LEU A 233 -9.59 -11.10 -1.48
C LEU A 233 -8.27 -10.52 -1.96
N LEU A 234 -8.32 -9.79 -3.07
CA LEU A 234 -7.23 -8.97 -3.58
C LEU A 234 -7.65 -7.50 -3.50
N ILE A 235 -6.75 -6.65 -3.04
CA ILE A 235 -6.99 -5.20 -2.93
C ILE A 235 -6.28 -4.48 -4.07
N GLY A 236 -7.05 -3.72 -4.85
CA GLY A 236 -6.53 -2.86 -5.93
C GLY A 236 -7.18 -1.49 -5.83
N THR A 237 -6.43 -0.49 -5.35
CA THR A 237 -6.92 0.88 -5.10
C THR A 237 -6.21 1.93 -5.96
N GLU A 238 -5.22 1.54 -6.73
CA GLU A 238 -4.50 2.42 -7.64
C GLU A 238 -4.97 2.18 -9.08
N GLY A 239 -5.38 3.24 -9.76
CA GLY A 239 -5.61 3.27 -11.20
C GLY A 239 -4.39 3.82 -11.96
N ALA A 240 -4.58 4.35 -13.17
CA ALA A 240 -3.54 4.99 -13.98
C ALA A 240 -3.14 6.37 -13.41
N THR A 241 -2.49 6.39 -12.24
CA THR A 241 -2.06 7.63 -11.57
C THR A 241 -0.95 8.37 -12.32
N ASP A 242 -0.21 7.68 -13.18
CA ASP A 242 0.69 8.20 -14.20
C ASP A 242 0.22 7.64 -15.56
N PRO A 243 -0.68 8.36 -16.27
CA PRO A 243 -1.29 7.86 -17.51
C PRO A 243 -0.28 7.56 -18.61
N ASP A 244 0.81 8.33 -18.72
CA ASP A 244 1.83 8.13 -19.73
C ASP A 244 2.64 6.85 -19.45
N LEU A 245 3.04 6.63 -18.21
CA LEU A 245 3.70 5.39 -17.80
C LEU A 245 2.76 4.19 -17.96
N TYR A 246 1.51 4.32 -17.52
CA TYR A 246 0.51 3.28 -17.67
C TYR A 246 0.37 2.85 -19.13
N GLN A 247 0.18 3.81 -20.06
CA GLN A 247 0.03 3.50 -21.49
C GLN A 247 1.27 2.81 -22.05
N ARG A 248 2.46 3.30 -21.72
CA ARG A 248 3.72 2.67 -22.17
C ARG A 248 3.87 1.24 -21.66
N ILE A 249 3.42 0.95 -20.44
CA ILE A 249 3.40 -0.41 -19.89
C ILE A 249 2.42 -1.29 -20.66
N ILE A 250 1.20 -0.78 -20.95
CA ILE A 250 0.18 -1.51 -21.69
C ILE A 250 0.64 -1.83 -23.11
N ASP A 251 1.30 -0.88 -23.78
CA ASP A 251 1.83 -1.02 -25.13
C ASP A 251 3.11 -1.90 -25.21
N GLY A 252 3.67 -2.28 -24.05
CA GLY A 252 4.89 -3.09 -23.95
C GLY A 252 6.19 -2.30 -24.18
N GLU A 253 6.14 -0.98 -24.09
CA GLU A 253 7.29 -0.07 -24.26
C GLU A 253 8.04 0.19 -22.95
N ALA A 254 7.43 -0.14 -21.82
CA ALA A 254 8.02 -0.08 -20.49
C ALA A 254 7.77 -1.39 -19.72
N ALA A 255 8.73 -1.78 -18.85
CA ALA A 255 8.69 -3.00 -18.03
C ALA A 255 8.90 -2.64 -16.56
#